data_2b7535404a8e0578ba0e9066fb2b0b0d
#
_entry.id   2b7535404a8e0578ba0e9066fb2b0b0d
#
_cell.length_a   1.000
_cell.length_b   1.000
_cell.length_c   1.000
_cell.angle_alpha   90.00
_cell.angle_beta   90.00
_cell.angle_gamma   90.00
#
_symmetry.space_group_name_H-M   'P 1'
#
loop_
_entity.id
_entity.type
_entity.pdbx_description
1 polymer ?
#
loop_
_entity_poly.entity_id
_entity_poly.type
_entity_poly.pdbx_seq_one_letter_code
_entity_poly.pdbx_strand_id
1 'polypeptide(L)'
;LACRINHSCKPNAQYLWRSDLKREIVFAMRPITKGEQITVSYILPRMPVAQRQQRLQKLFGFTCACISCVNANEETDGYFRVIQELVDNIPKVGSKVGYADPKKALRMAERALKLLKKIGYDAPCDVNSLHYDAFQMARGINDKRKMAEHLKAALRTGILIEGSDSELVKKYRRLSENKF
;
A
#
# COMPACT_ATOMS: atom_id res chain seq x y z
N LEU A 1 18.15 -13.44 -9.91
CA LEU A 1 17.19 -14.33 -9.18
C LEU A 1 15.81 -13.69 -9.04
N ALA A 2 15.70 -12.38 -8.74
CA ALA A 2 14.41 -11.70 -8.55
C ALA A 2 13.47 -11.82 -9.78
N CYS A 3 14.00 -11.74 -11.00
CA CYS A 3 13.23 -11.88 -12.25
C CYS A 3 12.59 -13.28 -12.46
N ARG A 4 12.88 -14.26 -11.60
CA ARG A 4 12.28 -15.61 -11.65
C ARG A 4 11.16 -15.81 -10.62
N ILE A 5 10.88 -14.81 -9.79
CA ILE A 5 9.80 -14.88 -8.80
C ILE A 5 8.48 -14.61 -9.51
N ASN A 6 7.52 -15.52 -9.41
CA ASN A 6 6.22 -15.42 -10.07
C ASN A 6 5.31 -14.35 -9.47
N HIS A 7 4.32 -13.96 -10.26
CA HIS A 7 3.33 -12.97 -9.86
C HIS A 7 2.19 -13.56 -9.03
N SER A 8 1.72 -12.78 -8.05
CA SER A 8 0.39 -12.90 -7.44
C SER A 8 -0.18 -11.50 -7.17
N CYS A 9 -1.50 -11.34 -7.34
CA CYS A 9 -2.19 -10.11 -6.91
C CYS A 9 -2.36 -10.02 -5.38
N LYS A 10 -2.11 -11.12 -4.66
CA LYS A 10 -1.96 -11.19 -3.20
C LYS A 10 -0.63 -11.86 -2.88
N PRO A 11 0.50 -11.18 -3.09
CA PRO A 11 1.83 -11.74 -2.94
C PRO A 11 2.19 -12.00 -1.47
N ASN A 12 3.19 -12.84 -1.23
CA ASN A 12 3.75 -13.06 0.11
C ASN A 12 5.13 -12.43 0.30
N ALA A 13 5.69 -11.87 -0.77
CA ALA A 13 6.97 -11.16 -0.75
C ALA A 13 6.90 -9.89 -1.59
N GLN A 14 7.85 -9.01 -1.36
CA GLN A 14 8.04 -7.79 -2.13
C GLN A 14 9.50 -7.60 -2.43
N TYR A 15 9.82 -7.02 -3.59
CA TYR A 15 11.18 -6.60 -3.93
C TYR A 15 11.29 -5.08 -3.88
N LEU A 16 12.48 -4.62 -3.52
CA LEU A 16 12.82 -3.21 -3.45
C LEU A 16 14.29 -3.01 -3.82
N TRP A 17 14.58 -2.00 -4.62
CA TRP A 17 15.94 -1.53 -4.83
C TRP A 17 16.42 -0.71 -3.62
N ARG A 18 17.47 -1.17 -2.95
CA ARG A 18 18.13 -0.47 -1.86
C ARG A 18 19.35 0.27 -2.41
N SER A 19 19.23 1.56 -2.60
CA SER A 19 20.29 2.41 -3.19
C SER A 19 21.55 2.47 -2.32
N ASP A 20 21.37 2.44 -1.01
CA ASP A 20 22.47 2.40 -0.03
C ASP A 20 23.27 1.10 -0.09
N LEU A 21 22.61 -0.01 -0.41
CA LEU A 21 23.22 -1.34 -0.57
C LEU A 21 23.57 -1.66 -2.02
N LYS A 22 23.17 -0.82 -2.97
CA LYS A 22 23.32 -1.01 -4.44
C LYS A 22 22.85 -2.40 -4.89
N ARG A 23 21.71 -2.87 -4.35
CA ARG A 23 21.13 -4.18 -4.69
C ARG A 23 19.61 -4.19 -4.52
N GLU A 24 18.99 -5.12 -5.23
CA GLU A 24 17.60 -5.47 -5.02
C GLU A 24 17.49 -6.44 -3.83
N ILE A 25 16.54 -6.18 -2.95
CA ILE A 25 16.24 -7.02 -1.79
C ILE A 25 14.80 -7.52 -1.91
N VAL A 26 14.59 -8.79 -1.56
CA VAL A 26 13.28 -9.40 -1.49
C VAL A 26 12.93 -9.61 -0.01
N PHE A 27 11.81 -9.06 0.42
CA PHE A 27 11.30 -9.18 1.79
C PHE A 27 10.07 -10.07 1.82
N ALA A 28 9.98 -10.95 2.80
CA ALA A 28 8.73 -11.63 3.14
C ALA A 28 7.78 -10.62 3.80
N MET A 29 6.55 -10.50 3.31
CA MET A 29 5.53 -9.60 3.86
C MET A 29 4.70 -10.27 4.97
N ARG A 30 4.79 -11.60 5.07
CA ARG A 30 4.19 -12.46 6.09
C ARG A 30 5.02 -13.74 6.25
N PRO A 31 4.76 -14.54 7.28
CA PRO A 31 5.34 -15.88 7.33
C PRO A 31 5.03 -16.67 6.06
N ILE A 32 6.04 -17.32 5.50
CA ILE A 32 5.95 -18.20 4.33
C ILE A 32 6.25 -19.63 4.79
N THR A 33 5.34 -20.55 4.56
CA THR A 33 5.51 -21.95 4.97
C THR A 33 6.41 -22.71 4.02
N LYS A 34 7.05 -23.77 4.51
CA LYS A 34 7.86 -24.66 3.65
C LYS A 34 7.01 -25.24 2.52
N GLY A 35 7.48 -25.10 1.27
CA GLY A 35 6.77 -25.53 0.06
C GLY A 35 5.81 -24.50 -0.52
N GLU A 36 5.52 -23.41 0.18
CA GLU A 36 4.74 -22.30 -0.38
C GLU A 36 5.58 -21.54 -1.42
N GLN A 37 4.97 -21.27 -2.59
CA GLN A 37 5.63 -20.49 -3.63
C GLN A 37 5.83 -19.04 -3.18
N ILE A 38 7.05 -18.53 -3.30
CA ILE A 38 7.32 -17.10 -3.13
C ILE A 38 6.78 -16.34 -4.34
N THR A 39 5.96 -15.33 -4.10
CA THR A 39 5.36 -14.50 -5.14
C THR A 39 5.50 -13.02 -4.82
N VAL A 40 5.61 -12.20 -5.88
CA VAL A 40 5.61 -10.74 -5.81
C VAL A 40 4.52 -10.17 -6.71
N SER A 41 4.21 -8.90 -6.60
CA SER A 41 3.30 -8.29 -7.56
C SER A 41 4.07 -7.57 -8.67
N TYR A 42 3.73 -7.87 -9.93
CA TYR A 42 4.30 -7.20 -11.12
C TYR A 42 3.56 -5.91 -11.46
N ILE A 43 2.38 -5.70 -10.87
CA ILE A 43 1.51 -4.54 -11.10
C ILE A 43 1.06 -3.99 -9.75
N LEU A 44 0.45 -2.81 -9.72
CA LEU A 44 -0.32 -2.36 -8.57
C LEU A 44 -1.63 -3.15 -8.53
N PRO A 45 -1.82 -4.09 -7.57
CA PRO A 45 -2.97 -5.01 -7.62
C PRO A 45 -4.27 -4.39 -7.10
N ARG A 46 -4.25 -3.17 -6.59
CA ARG A 46 -5.39 -2.42 -6.04
C ARG A 46 -6.28 -1.86 -7.15
N MET A 47 -6.85 -2.75 -7.96
CA MET A 47 -7.78 -2.42 -9.04
C MET A 47 -8.70 -3.61 -9.33
N PRO A 48 -9.85 -3.40 -10.02
CA PRO A 48 -10.75 -4.47 -10.44
C PRO A 48 -10.05 -5.58 -11.24
N VAL A 49 -10.57 -6.80 -11.16
CA VAL A 49 -9.94 -7.98 -11.77
C VAL A 49 -9.71 -7.81 -13.27
N ALA A 50 -10.68 -7.26 -13.99
CA ALA A 50 -10.55 -7.04 -15.44
C ALA A 50 -9.35 -6.15 -15.79
N GLN A 51 -9.11 -5.08 -15.02
CA GLN A 51 -7.98 -4.19 -15.23
C GLN A 51 -6.64 -4.90 -14.89
N ARG A 52 -6.60 -5.72 -13.82
CA ARG A 52 -5.42 -6.52 -13.49
C ARG A 52 -5.07 -7.48 -14.62
N GLN A 53 -6.06 -8.22 -15.11
CA GLN A 53 -5.88 -9.18 -16.21
C GLN A 53 -5.40 -8.48 -17.49
N GLN A 54 -6.03 -7.36 -17.85
CA GLN A 54 -5.62 -6.58 -19.03
C GLN A 54 -4.17 -6.11 -18.93
N ARG A 55 -3.75 -5.60 -17.76
CA ARG A 55 -2.37 -5.15 -17.55
C ARG A 55 -1.38 -6.30 -17.61
N LEU A 56 -1.67 -7.41 -16.95
CA LEU A 56 -0.81 -8.59 -16.94
C LEU A 56 -0.69 -9.20 -18.34
N GLN A 57 -1.78 -9.31 -19.07
CA GLN A 57 -1.76 -9.79 -20.45
C GLN A 57 -0.94 -8.87 -21.36
N LYS A 58 -1.14 -7.54 -21.24
CA LYS A 58 -0.46 -6.55 -22.09
C LYS A 58 1.05 -6.48 -21.81
N LEU A 59 1.46 -6.53 -20.53
CA LEU A 59 2.86 -6.29 -20.13
C LEU A 59 3.69 -7.57 -20.02
N PHE A 60 3.03 -8.70 -19.69
CA PHE A 60 3.73 -9.94 -19.36
C PHE A 60 3.20 -11.17 -20.12
N GLY A 61 2.13 -11.04 -20.93
CA GLY A 61 1.65 -12.08 -21.82
C GLY A 61 0.91 -13.24 -21.14
N PHE A 62 0.39 -13.06 -19.91
CA PHE A 62 -0.32 -14.12 -19.20
C PHE A 62 -1.59 -13.65 -18.50
N THR A 63 -2.49 -14.60 -18.23
CA THR A 63 -3.69 -14.43 -17.41
C THR A 63 -3.42 -14.95 -16.00
N CYS A 64 -3.64 -14.11 -14.97
CA CYS A 64 -3.38 -14.47 -13.59
C CYS A 64 -4.48 -15.36 -13.00
N ALA A 65 -4.10 -16.50 -12.44
CA ALA A 65 -4.98 -17.44 -11.74
C ALA A 65 -4.76 -17.45 -10.20
N CYS A 66 -4.21 -16.37 -9.62
CA CYS A 66 -4.04 -16.30 -8.17
C CYS A 66 -5.40 -16.25 -7.45
N ILE A 67 -5.40 -16.59 -6.17
CA ILE A 67 -6.61 -16.65 -5.35
C ILE A 67 -7.45 -15.35 -5.38
N SER A 68 -6.78 -14.19 -5.45
CA SER A 68 -7.44 -12.88 -5.56
C SER A 68 -8.13 -12.65 -6.91
N CYS A 69 -7.66 -13.32 -7.97
CA CYS A 69 -8.29 -13.24 -9.30
C CYS A 69 -9.41 -14.25 -9.46
N VAL A 70 -9.22 -15.48 -8.95
CA VAL A 70 -10.22 -16.55 -9.01
C VAL A 70 -11.45 -16.21 -8.15
N ASN A 71 -11.25 -15.62 -6.97
CA ASN A 71 -12.33 -15.26 -6.05
C ASN A 71 -12.84 -13.82 -6.25
N ALA A 72 -12.42 -13.13 -7.31
CA ALA A 72 -12.94 -11.79 -7.61
C ALA A 72 -14.43 -11.84 -7.95
N ASN A 73 -15.16 -10.87 -7.45
CA ASN A 73 -16.59 -10.70 -7.73
C ASN A 73 -16.94 -9.21 -7.84
N GLU A 74 -18.15 -8.91 -8.32
CA GLU A 74 -18.59 -7.53 -8.55
C GLU A 74 -18.58 -6.68 -7.28
N GLU A 75 -18.84 -7.27 -6.12
CA GLU A 75 -18.76 -6.54 -4.84
C GLU A 75 -17.34 -6.08 -4.53
N THR A 76 -16.36 -6.99 -4.61
CA THR A 76 -14.96 -6.66 -4.35
C THR A 76 -14.41 -5.69 -5.40
N ASP A 77 -14.77 -5.85 -6.65
CA ASP A 77 -14.37 -4.94 -7.72
C ASP A 77 -15.02 -3.55 -7.55
N GLY A 78 -16.26 -3.49 -7.06
CA GLY A 78 -16.91 -2.25 -6.66
C GLY A 78 -16.13 -1.50 -5.56
N TYR A 79 -15.68 -2.20 -4.55
CA TYR A 79 -14.81 -1.59 -3.52
C TYR A 79 -13.48 -1.08 -4.10
N PHE A 80 -12.84 -1.82 -4.99
CA PHE A 80 -11.61 -1.34 -5.63
C PHE A 80 -11.82 -0.06 -6.44
N ARG A 81 -12.95 0.07 -7.17
CA ARG A 81 -13.29 1.33 -7.87
C ARG A 81 -13.43 2.50 -6.91
N VAL A 82 -14.15 2.32 -5.81
CA VAL A 82 -14.31 3.37 -4.78
C VAL A 82 -12.96 3.73 -4.12
N ILE A 83 -12.15 2.73 -3.79
CA ILE A 83 -10.82 2.96 -3.19
C ILE A 83 -9.93 3.74 -4.16
N GLN A 84 -9.94 3.37 -5.45
CA GLN A 84 -9.15 4.07 -6.47
C GLN A 84 -9.56 5.55 -6.56
N GLU A 85 -10.85 5.83 -6.63
CA GLU A 85 -11.38 7.20 -6.65
C GLU A 85 -10.96 8.00 -5.41
N LEU A 86 -11.07 7.40 -4.23
CA LEU A 86 -10.65 8.05 -2.98
C LEU A 86 -9.16 8.40 -3.02
N VAL A 87 -8.30 7.43 -3.39
CA VAL A 87 -6.84 7.60 -3.39
C VAL A 87 -6.41 8.64 -4.43
N ASP A 88 -6.98 8.63 -5.63
CA ASP A 88 -6.64 9.60 -6.69
C ASP A 88 -7.05 11.04 -6.32
N ASN A 89 -8.01 11.19 -5.41
CA ASN A 89 -8.49 12.50 -4.97
C ASN A 89 -7.88 12.99 -3.64
N ILE A 90 -7.28 12.14 -2.82
CA ILE A 90 -6.62 12.56 -1.57
C ILE A 90 -5.60 13.69 -1.81
N PRO A 91 -4.62 13.58 -2.73
CA PRO A 91 -3.66 14.66 -2.97
C PRO A 91 -4.32 15.94 -3.48
N LYS A 92 -5.33 15.81 -4.34
CA LYS A 92 -6.04 16.95 -4.93
C LYS A 92 -6.81 17.75 -3.88
N VAL A 93 -7.41 17.05 -2.91
CA VAL A 93 -8.18 17.67 -1.82
C VAL A 93 -7.28 18.18 -0.71
N GLY A 94 -6.23 17.43 -0.37
CA GLY A 94 -5.39 17.70 0.79
C GLY A 94 -4.30 18.75 0.57
N SER A 95 -3.85 18.96 -0.69
CA SER A 95 -2.68 19.80 -0.98
C SER A 95 -2.92 20.94 -1.97
N LYS A 96 -4.15 21.14 -2.44
CA LYS A 96 -4.43 22.20 -3.41
C LYS A 96 -4.29 23.57 -2.76
N VAL A 97 -3.33 24.38 -3.25
CA VAL A 97 -3.06 25.73 -2.75
C VAL A 97 -4.33 26.58 -2.81
N GLY A 98 -4.70 27.19 -1.70
CA GLY A 98 -5.87 28.07 -1.56
C GLY A 98 -7.21 27.38 -1.31
N TYR A 99 -7.31 26.05 -1.48
CA TYR A 99 -8.56 25.29 -1.30
C TYR A 99 -8.33 23.92 -0.63
N ALA A 100 -7.24 23.78 0.12
CA ALA A 100 -6.94 22.52 0.81
C ALA A 100 -7.97 22.24 1.91
N ASP A 101 -8.54 21.05 1.90
CA ASP A 101 -9.36 20.52 2.98
C ASP A 101 -8.72 19.25 3.55
N PRO A 102 -7.70 19.39 4.42
CA PRO A 102 -7.02 18.25 5.00
C PRO A 102 -7.95 17.40 5.87
N LYS A 103 -9.01 17.97 6.45
CA LYS A 103 -10.02 17.21 7.21
C LYS A 103 -10.82 16.27 6.31
N LYS A 104 -11.21 16.73 5.12
CA LYS A 104 -11.88 15.90 4.11
C LYS A 104 -10.94 14.84 3.57
N ALA A 105 -9.70 15.21 3.21
CA ALA A 105 -8.70 14.26 2.72
C ALA A 105 -8.36 13.17 3.76
N LEU A 106 -8.28 13.51 5.05
CA LEU A 106 -8.11 12.55 6.13
C LEU A 106 -9.26 11.54 6.18
N ARG A 107 -10.52 12.00 6.12
CA ARG A 107 -11.68 11.09 6.06
C ARG A 107 -11.65 10.18 4.85
N MET A 108 -11.17 10.67 3.70
CA MET A 108 -11.02 9.86 2.48
C MET A 108 -9.97 8.76 2.68
N ALA A 109 -8.81 9.08 3.23
CA ALA A 109 -7.77 8.09 3.53
C ALA A 109 -8.24 7.02 4.53
N GLU A 110 -8.89 7.42 5.61
CA GLU A 110 -9.47 6.51 6.61
C GLU A 110 -10.55 5.61 6.00
N ARG A 111 -11.40 6.16 5.12
CA ARG A 111 -12.42 5.38 4.39
C ARG A 111 -11.76 4.36 3.46
N ALA A 112 -10.73 4.74 2.72
CA ALA A 112 -9.99 3.81 1.86
C ALA A 112 -9.35 2.68 2.67
N LEU A 113 -8.69 2.98 3.80
CA LEU A 113 -8.13 1.98 4.72
C LEU A 113 -9.20 1.01 5.26
N LYS A 114 -10.38 1.55 5.65
CA LYS A 114 -11.50 0.73 6.12
C LYS A 114 -12.03 -0.22 5.04
N LEU A 115 -12.13 0.25 3.80
CA LEU A 115 -12.57 -0.57 2.67
C LEU A 115 -11.53 -1.65 2.32
N LEU A 116 -10.22 -1.32 2.30
CA LEU A 116 -9.15 -2.29 2.09
C LEU A 116 -9.21 -3.41 3.14
N LYS A 117 -9.40 -3.05 4.41
CA LYS A 117 -9.55 -4.03 5.49
C LYS A 117 -10.79 -4.90 5.30
N LYS A 118 -11.93 -4.32 4.87
CA LYS A 118 -13.18 -5.05 4.62
C LYS A 118 -13.01 -6.15 3.57
N ILE A 119 -12.27 -5.88 2.50
CA ILE A 119 -12.03 -6.85 1.41
C ILE A 119 -10.82 -7.76 1.66
N GLY A 120 -10.22 -7.71 2.84
CA GLY A 120 -9.02 -8.50 3.18
C GLY A 120 -7.80 -8.18 2.33
N TYR A 121 -7.71 -6.95 1.82
CA TYR A 121 -6.56 -6.46 1.08
C TYR A 121 -5.56 -5.80 2.03
N ASP A 122 -4.40 -6.42 2.17
CA ASP A 122 -3.40 -6.09 3.18
C ASP A 122 -2.01 -5.79 2.59
N ALA A 123 -1.95 -5.45 1.28
CA ALA A 123 -0.68 -5.09 0.63
C ALA A 123 0.02 -3.94 1.37
N PRO A 124 1.21 -4.18 1.98
CA PRO A 124 1.82 -3.22 2.89
C PRO A 124 2.11 -1.87 2.26
N CYS A 125 2.48 -1.83 0.98
CA CYS A 125 2.78 -0.58 0.27
C CYS A 125 1.59 0.36 0.19
N ASP A 126 0.42 -0.16 -0.22
CA ASP A 126 -0.80 0.64 -0.34
C ASP A 126 -1.29 1.12 1.03
N VAL A 127 -1.25 0.22 2.02
CA VAL A 127 -1.64 0.53 3.40
C VAL A 127 -0.67 1.55 4.01
N ASN A 128 0.64 1.42 3.77
CA ASN A 128 1.66 2.37 4.24
C ASN A 128 1.41 3.77 3.68
N SER A 129 1.28 3.89 2.35
CA SER A 129 1.03 5.17 1.69
C SER A 129 -0.19 5.88 2.26
N LEU A 130 -1.31 5.16 2.40
CA LEU A 130 -2.54 5.72 2.96
C LEU A 130 -2.40 6.16 4.42
N HIS A 131 -1.68 5.41 5.24
CA HIS A 131 -1.41 5.82 6.62
C HIS A 131 -0.50 7.04 6.67
N TYR A 132 0.50 7.13 5.80
CA TYR A 132 1.37 8.30 5.75
C TYR A 132 0.62 9.54 5.24
N ASP A 133 -0.24 9.40 4.23
CA ASP A 133 -1.11 10.49 3.77
C ASP A 133 -2.06 10.96 4.88
N ALA A 134 -2.71 10.02 5.57
CA ALA A 134 -3.57 10.33 6.72
C ALA A 134 -2.81 11.04 7.86
N PHE A 135 -1.56 10.64 8.14
CA PHE A 135 -0.70 11.33 9.07
C PHE A 135 -0.45 12.79 8.65
N GLN A 136 -0.13 13.02 7.38
CA GLN A 136 0.10 14.38 6.87
C GLN A 136 -1.16 15.24 6.96
N MET A 137 -2.33 14.68 6.63
CA MET A 137 -3.62 15.37 6.73
C MET A 137 -3.99 15.67 8.20
N ALA A 138 -3.77 14.71 9.10
CA ALA A 138 -3.96 14.92 10.55
C ALA A 138 -3.04 16.02 11.10
N ARG A 139 -1.80 16.10 10.61
CA ARG A 139 -0.87 17.19 10.92
C ARG A 139 -1.40 18.54 10.44
N GLY A 140 -1.99 18.60 9.25
CA GLY A 140 -2.58 19.83 8.70
C GLY A 140 -3.75 20.39 9.51
N ILE A 141 -4.43 19.55 10.32
CA ILE A 141 -5.51 19.97 11.23
C ILE A 141 -5.11 19.91 12.72
N ASN A 142 -3.85 19.68 13.03
CA ASN A 142 -3.28 19.56 14.38
C ASN A 142 -3.98 18.50 15.26
N ASP A 143 -4.46 17.39 14.65
CA ASP A 143 -5.03 16.26 15.39
C ASP A 143 -3.91 15.30 15.85
N LYS A 144 -3.33 15.58 17.02
CA LYS A 144 -2.20 14.83 17.59
C LYS A 144 -2.50 13.33 17.77
N ARG A 145 -3.73 12.98 18.14
CA ARG A 145 -4.13 11.59 18.34
C ARG A 145 -4.07 10.82 17.02
N LYS A 146 -4.67 11.37 15.96
CA LYS A 146 -4.64 10.74 14.62
C LYS A 146 -3.24 10.75 14.01
N MET A 147 -2.44 11.79 14.24
CA MET A 147 -1.04 11.80 13.85
C MET A 147 -0.28 10.62 14.43
N ALA A 148 -0.37 10.40 15.75
CA ALA A 148 0.30 9.27 16.41
C ALA A 148 -0.21 7.91 15.92
N GLU A 149 -1.53 7.74 15.77
CA GLU A 149 -2.17 6.53 15.27
C GLU A 149 -1.67 6.14 13.88
N HIS A 150 -1.75 7.07 12.94
CA HIS A 150 -1.41 6.82 11.55
C HIS A 150 0.11 6.69 11.34
N LEU A 151 0.93 7.47 12.03
CA LEU A 151 2.38 7.34 11.95
C LEU A 151 2.88 6.00 12.52
N LYS A 152 2.29 5.53 13.62
CA LYS A 152 2.58 4.21 14.18
C LYS A 152 2.25 3.08 13.18
N ALA A 153 1.11 3.19 12.50
CA ALA A 153 0.72 2.23 11.48
C ALA A 153 1.63 2.28 10.25
N ALA A 154 1.99 3.49 9.78
CA ALA A 154 2.94 3.69 8.69
C ALA A 154 4.33 3.12 9.04
N LEU A 155 4.81 3.32 10.28
CA LEU A 155 6.08 2.74 10.75
C LEU A 155 6.05 1.21 10.70
N ARG A 156 4.99 0.58 11.19
CA ARG A 156 4.84 -0.89 11.17
C ARG A 156 4.86 -1.45 9.75
N THR A 157 4.10 -0.87 8.85
CA THR A 157 4.06 -1.31 7.45
C THR A 157 5.34 -0.96 6.71
N GLY A 158 5.98 0.19 7.00
CA GLY A 158 7.27 0.57 6.44
C GLY A 158 8.38 -0.44 6.75
N ILE A 159 8.41 -1.00 7.96
CA ILE A 159 9.36 -2.06 8.34
C ILE A 159 9.15 -3.32 7.48
N LEU A 160 7.89 -3.68 7.17
CA LEU A 160 7.57 -4.81 6.30
C LEU A 160 7.97 -4.57 4.84
N ILE A 161 7.97 -3.32 4.38
CA ILE A 161 8.25 -2.97 2.99
C ILE A 161 9.77 -2.86 2.73
N GLU A 162 10.49 -2.18 3.63
CA GLU A 162 11.87 -1.76 3.35
C GLU A 162 12.90 -2.26 4.38
N GLY A 163 12.43 -2.93 5.44
CA GLY A 163 13.29 -3.32 6.55
C GLY A 163 13.46 -2.22 7.60
N SER A 164 13.87 -2.62 8.81
CA SER A 164 13.95 -1.75 9.99
C SER A 164 15.04 -0.68 9.92
N ASP A 165 15.99 -0.82 9.02
CA ASP A 165 17.17 0.02 8.82
C ASP A 165 17.06 1.00 7.63
N SER A 166 15.95 0.97 6.90
CA SER A 166 15.72 1.81 5.73
C SER A 166 15.57 3.30 6.08
N GLU A 167 15.84 4.16 5.10
CA GLU A 167 15.66 5.62 5.26
C GLU A 167 14.20 6.00 5.49
N LEU A 168 13.26 5.27 4.90
CA LEU A 168 11.83 5.45 5.17
C LEU A 168 11.50 5.22 6.65
N VAL A 169 11.98 4.12 7.21
CA VAL A 169 11.74 3.75 8.62
C VAL A 169 12.45 4.72 9.57
N LYS A 170 13.68 5.13 9.26
CA LYS A 170 14.40 6.17 10.01
C LYS A 170 13.64 7.50 10.01
N LYS A 171 13.07 7.89 8.85
CA LYS A 171 12.21 9.09 8.74
C LYS A 171 10.99 8.98 9.66
N TYR A 172 10.27 7.86 9.66
CA TYR A 172 9.09 7.68 10.50
C TYR A 172 9.43 7.67 11.99
N ARG A 173 10.56 7.08 12.39
CA ARG A 173 11.04 7.13 13.78
C ARG A 173 11.32 8.56 14.21
N ARG A 174 12.09 9.33 13.43
CA ARG A 174 12.35 10.77 13.72
C ARG A 174 11.07 11.58 13.86
N LEU A 175 10.06 11.33 13.01
CA LEU A 175 8.77 11.98 13.11
C LEU A 175 8.01 11.58 14.39
N SER A 176 8.16 10.36 14.90
CA SER A 176 7.50 9.90 16.12
C SER A 176 8.18 10.41 17.40
N GLU A 177 9.48 10.68 17.35
CA GLU A 177 10.27 11.23 18.47
C GLU A 177 10.00 12.73 18.69
N ASN A 178 9.76 13.47 17.61
CA ASN A 178 9.30 14.85 17.66
C ASN A 178 7.84 14.86 18.15
N LYS A 179 7.66 14.76 19.49
CA LYS A 179 6.34 14.78 20.16
C LYS A 179 5.51 15.95 19.61
N PHE A 180 4.47 15.63 18.87
CA PHE A 180 3.54 16.57 18.25
C PHE A 180 2.89 17.52 19.25
#